data_9739e7fe6d925d19f9a89e66b516a94f
#
_entry.id   9739e7fe6d925d19f9a89e66b516a94f
#
_cell.length_a   1.000
_cell.length_b   1.000
_cell.length_c   1.000
_cell.angle_alpha   90.00
_cell.angle_beta   90.00
_cell.angle_gamma   90.00
#
_symmetry.space_group_name_H-M   'P 1'
#
loop_
_entity.id
_entity.type
_entity.pdbx_description
1 polymer ?
#
loop_
_entity_poly.entity_id
_entity_poly.type
_entity_poly.pdbx_seq_one_letter_code
_entity_poly.pdbx_strand_id
1 'polypeptide(L)'
;FYVMLGDMKTKGTVLELFLNLPELFKSLGAAPTGQLYAVSIGLVSLCIMFFYSKITNRVFRLIPAPMWVILLSLGFDAYFTLLGAGNPISKKLLISLPNDMLTTIPTPDFSKWKEPVFWGIVLSVTLVSSIESLLSIKAVDKLDPEKRRSNINKDMRALGIATIVSGFLGGMNVGTVISRSSVNVNNQATNRSSNFFHA
;
A
#
# COMPACT_ATOMS: atom_id res chain seq x y z
N PHE A 1 10.21 -5.75 5.65
CA PHE A 1 10.75 -6.52 6.76
C PHE A 1 11.45 -5.60 7.77
N TYR A 2 12.43 -4.77 7.36
CA TYR A 2 13.14 -3.83 8.23
C TYR A 2 12.21 -2.87 8.97
N VAL A 3 11.32 -2.20 8.25
CA VAL A 3 10.32 -1.28 8.84
C VAL A 3 9.42 -1.99 9.85
N MET A 4 9.04 -3.25 9.57
CA MET A 4 8.24 -4.07 10.48
C MET A 4 8.97 -4.37 11.79
N LEU A 5 10.30 -4.44 11.75
CA LEU A 5 11.16 -4.63 12.91
C LEU A 5 11.63 -3.30 13.55
N GLY A 6 11.03 -2.18 13.12
CA GLY A 6 11.29 -0.86 13.69
C GLY A 6 12.64 -0.26 13.30
N ASP A 7 13.29 -0.78 12.26
CA ASP A 7 14.54 -0.23 11.73
C ASP A 7 14.30 0.54 10.43
N MET A 8 14.78 1.77 10.37
CA MET A 8 14.66 2.66 9.21
C MET A 8 15.84 2.55 8.25
N LYS A 9 16.78 1.65 8.48
CA LYS A 9 17.93 1.42 7.58
C LYS A 9 17.49 0.64 6.33
N THR A 10 16.77 1.33 5.45
CA THR A 10 16.31 0.76 4.16
C THR A 10 17.25 1.09 3.00
N LYS A 11 18.42 1.69 3.26
CA LYS A 11 19.40 2.02 2.24
C LYS A 11 20.38 0.88 2.06
N GLY A 12 20.41 0.30 0.88
CA GLY A 12 21.31 -0.78 0.48
C GLY A 12 20.73 -1.61 -0.65
N THR A 13 21.55 -2.41 -1.29
CA THR A 13 21.11 -3.41 -2.27
C THR A 13 20.33 -4.52 -1.58
N VAL A 14 19.45 -5.21 -2.32
CA VAL A 14 18.64 -6.32 -1.77
C VAL A 14 19.53 -7.37 -1.11
N LEU A 15 20.72 -7.64 -1.67
CA LEU A 15 21.68 -8.59 -1.12
C LEU A 15 22.25 -8.13 0.24
N GLU A 16 22.62 -6.85 0.36
CA GLU A 16 23.13 -6.28 1.63
C GLU A 16 22.07 -6.33 2.72
N LEU A 17 20.80 -6.07 2.37
CA LEU A 17 19.70 -6.17 3.30
C LEU A 17 19.52 -7.59 3.81
N PHE A 18 19.70 -8.60 2.96
CA PHE A 18 19.64 -10.00 3.37
C PHE A 18 20.83 -10.40 4.27
N LEU A 19 22.03 -9.95 3.94
CA LEU A 19 23.24 -10.24 4.72
C LEU A 19 23.22 -9.61 6.12
N ASN A 20 22.56 -8.45 6.26
CA ASN A 20 22.44 -7.74 7.53
C ASN A 20 21.28 -8.22 8.41
N LEU A 21 20.46 -9.19 7.96
CA LEU A 21 19.37 -9.75 8.78
C LEU A 21 19.82 -10.31 10.15
N PRO A 22 20.94 -11.06 10.27
CA PRO A 22 21.39 -11.56 11.57
C PRO A 22 21.76 -10.44 12.55
N GLU A 23 22.33 -9.33 12.05
CA GLU A 23 22.65 -8.16 12.88
C GLU A 23 21.39 -7.46 13.35
N LEU A 24 20.37 -7.38 12.51
CA LEU A 24 19.07 -6.84 12.86
C LEU A 24 18.44 -7.60 14.02
N PHE A 25 18.49 -8.93 13.99
CA PHE A 25 17.98 -9.75 15.11
C PHE A 25 18.79 -9.57 16.40
N LYS A 26 20.10 -9.41 16.30
CA LYS A 26 20.93 -9.10 17.49
C LYS A 26 20.63 -7.73 18.07
N SER A 27 20.37 -6.74 17.21
CA SER A 27 20.04 -5.38 17.66
C SER A 27 18.69 -5.30 18.37
N LEU A 28 17.76 -6.22 18.10
CA LEU A 28 16.47 -6.29 18.80
C LEU A 28 16.62 -6.61 20.29
N GLY A 29 17.66 -7.35 20.69
CA GLY A 29 17.93 -7.64 22.10
C GLY A 29 18.36 -6.43 22.93
N ALA A 30 18.86 -5.39 22.29
CA ALA A 30 19.27 -4.11 22.91
C ALA A 30 18.36 -2.93 22.50
N ALA A 31 17.21 -3.22 21.90
CA ALA A 31 16.35 -2.22 21.30
C ALA A 31 15.62 -1.39 22.38
N PRO A 32 15.45 -0.06 22.18
CA PRO A 32 14.65 0.77 23.05
C PRO A 32 13.20 0.28 23.07
N THR A 33 12.52 0.49 24.19
CA THR A 33 11.14 0.03 24.43
C THR A 33 10.17 0.40 23.29
N GLY A 34 10.31 1.58 22.71
CA GLY A 34 9.50 2.02 21.57
C GLY A 34 9.67 1.17 20.30
N GLN A 35 10.87 0.65 20.06
CA GLN A 35 11.13 -0.27 18.94
C GLN A 35 10.50 -1.65 19.21
N LEU A 36 10.57 -2.13 20.44
CA LEU A 36 9.93 -3.40 20.84
C LEU A 36 8.40 -3.37 20.65
N TYR A 37 7.76 -2.23 20.95
CA TYR A 37 6.34 -2.05 20.66
C TYR A 37 6.05 -2.08 19.16
N ALA A 38 6.84 -1.41 18.34
CA ALA A 38 6.68 -1.45 16.88
C ALA A 38 6.83 -2.88 16.34
N VAL A 39 7.82 -3.63 16.83
CA VAL A 39 8.04 -5.05 16.47
C VAL A 39 6.85 -5.92 16.88
N SER A 40 6.34 -5.74 18.10
CA SER A 40 5.19 -6.52 18.59
C SER A 40 3.94 -6.28 17.75
N ILE A 41 3.64 -5.03 17.41
CA ILE A 41 2.51 -4.70 16.52
C ILE A 41 2.73 -5.30 15.14
N GLY A 42 3.96 -5.22 14.58
CA GLY A 42 4.29 -5.81 13.30
C GLY A 42 4.11 -7.33 13.26
N LEU A 43 4.56 -8.03 14.30
CA LEU A 43 4.39 -9.49 14.43
C LEU A 43 2.92 -9.88 14.59
N VAL A 44 2.17 -9.20 15.45
CA VAL A 44 0.73 -9.45 15.63
C VAL A 44 -0.02 -9.18 14.33
N SER A 45 0.32 -8.12 13.60
CA SER A 45 -0.26 -7.81 12.30
C SER A 45 -0.01 -8.92 11.27
N LEU A 46 1.22 -9.44 11.24
CA LEU A 46 1.60 -10.55 10.38
C LEU A 46 0.84 -11.83 10.75
N CYS A 47 0.71 -12.14 12.04
CA CYS A 47 -0.08 -13.26 12.53
C CYS A 47 -1.55 -13.11 12.12
N ILE A 48 -2.15 -11.92 12.28
CA ILE A 48 -3.52 -11.66 11.83
C ILE A 48 -3.65 -11.97 10.35
N MET A 49 -2.77 -11.43 9.50
CA MET A 49 -2.84 -11.63 8.05
C MET A 49 -2.66 -13.10 7.67
N PHE A 50 -1.76 -13.83 8.34
CA PHE A 50 -1.50 -15.25 8.04
C PHE A 50 -2.66 -16.15 8.48
N PHE A 51 -3.17 -15.95 9.69
CA PHE A 51 -4.24 -16.79 10.24
C PHE A 51 -5.64 -16.38 9.79
N TYR A 52 -5.79 -15.16 9.25
CA TYR A 52 -7.10 -14.68 8.79
C TYR A 52 -7.76 -15.60 7.76
N SER A 53 -6.98 -16.18 6.86
CA SER A 53 -7.49 -17.13 5.84
C SER A 53 -8.11 -18.40 6.44
N LYS A 54 -7.72 -18.77 7.67
CA LYS A 54 -8.24 -19.93 8.40
C LYS A 54 -9.50 -19.63 9.22
N ILE A 55 -9.84 -18.35 9.40
CA ILE A 55 -11.01 -17.95 10.17
C ILE A 55 -12.27 -18.24 9.36
N THR A 56 -13.12 -19.13 9.89
CA THR A 56 -14.39 -19.55 9.26
C THR A 56 -15.57 -18.68 9.71
N ASN A 57 -15.40 -17.84 10.73
CA ASN A 57 -16.49 -17.04 11.30
C ASN A 57 -16.94 -15.95 10.30
N ARG A 58 -18.24 -15.93 9.95
CA ARG A 58 -18.83 -15.01 8.98
C ARG A 58 -18.65 -13.53 9.34
N VAL A 59 -18.73 -13.20 10.62
CA VAL A 59 -18.63 -11.81 11.10
C VAL A 59 -17.21 -11.27 10.92
N PHE A 60 -16.21 -12.07 11.24
CA PHE A 60 -14.81 -11.68 11.05
C PHE A 60 -14.41 -11.56 9.57
N ARG A 61 -15.02 -12.36 8.70
CA ARG A 61 -14.77 -12.29 7.23
C ARG A 61 -15.45 -11.10 6.55
N LEU A 62 -16.36 -10.42 7.23
CA LEU A 62 -16.99 -9.20 6.70
C LEU A 62 -15.96 -8.05 6.57
N ILE A 63 -14.99 -8.00 7.48
CA ILE A 63 -13.96 -6.97 7.51
C ILE A 63 -12.67 -7.58 6.95
N PRO A 64 -12.07 -7.02 5.89
CA PRO A 64 -10.81 -7.52 5.31
C PRO A 64 -9.66 -7.55 6.35
N ALA A 65 -8.74 -8.52 6.22
CA ALA A 65 -7.60 -8.65 7.13
C ALA A 65 -6.81 -7.34 7.35
N PRO A 66 -6.52 -6.51 6.33
CA PRO A 66 -5.82 -5.24 6.52
C PRO A 66 -6.56 -4.27 7.44
N MET A 67 -7.91 -4.29 7.43
CA MET A 67 -8.69 -3.42 8.32
C MET A 67 -8.51 -3.79 9.80
N TRP A 68 -8.37 -5.09 10.11
CA TRP A 68 -8.06 -5.54 11.47
C TRP A 68 -6.69 -5.03 11.93
N VAL A 69 -5.70 -4.99 11.04
CA VAL A 69 -4.38 -4.43 11.33
C VAL A 69 -4.46 -2.94 11.62
N ILE A 70 -5.25 -2.19 10.84
CA ILE A 70 -5.48 -0.75 11.08
C ILE A 70 -6.18 -0.53 12.43
N LEU A 71 -7.24 -1.29 12.72
CA LEU A 71 -7.95 -1.20 13.99
C LEU A 71 -7.04 -1.52 15.19
N LEU A 72 -6.15 -2.49 15.06
CA LEU A 72 -5.16 -2.83 16.08
C LEU A 72 -4.20 -1.67 16.33
N SER A 73 -3.66 -1.06 15.27
CA SER A 73 -2.73 0.06 15.41
C SER A 73 -3.40 1.31 15.98
N LEU A 74 -4.63 1.62 15.57
CA LEU A 74 -5.42 2.70 16.14
C LEU A 74 -5.78 2.44 17.61
N GLY A 75 -6.15 1.21 17.94
CA GLY A 75 -6.43 0.81 19.33
C GLY A 75 -5.21 0.94 20.22
N PHE A 76 -4.04 0.60 19.72
CA PHE A 76 -2.78 0.79 20.42
C PHE A 76 -2.50 2.28 20.68
N ASP A 77 -2.62 3.11 19.66
CA ASP A 77 -2.42 4.56 19.80
C ASP A 77 -3.42 5.19 20.78
N ALA A 78 -4.71 4.84 20.66
CA ALA A 78 -5.76 5.28 21.56
C ALA A 78 -5.50 4.88 23.02
N TYR A 79 -5.04 3.66 23.25
CA TYR A 79 -4.70 3.16 24.59
C TYR A 79 -3.62 4.03 25.27
N PHE A 80 -2.52 4.30 24.58
CA PHE A 80 -1.45 5.15 25.15
C PHE A 80 -1.85 6.61 25.27
N THR A 81 -2.68 7.12 24.38
CA THR A 81 -3.22 8.48 24.47
C THR A 81 -4.15 8.64 25.67
N LEU A 82 -5.03 7.65 25.93
CA LEU A 82 -5.94 7.65 27.09
C LEU A 82 -5.20 7.54 28.41
N LEU A 83 -4.09 6.79 28.47
CA LEU A 83 -3.26 6.68 29.66
C LEU A 83 -2.39 7.93 29.93
N GLY A 84 -2.43 8.93 29.05
CA GLY A 84 -1.64 10.16 29.17
C GLY A 84 -0.13 9.97 29.02
N ALA A 85 0.32 8.76 28.66
CA ALA A 85 1.75 8.43 28.54
C ALA A 85 2.35 8.84 27.18
N GLY A 86 1.53 9.24 26.22
CA GLY A 86 1.94 9.47 24.83
C GLY A 86 2.36 8.18 24.12
N ASN A 87 2.39 8.19 22.80
CA ASN A 87 2.75 7.01 22.03
C ASN A 87 4.25 6.68 22.21
N PRO A 88 4.61 5.49 22.72
CA PRO A 88 6.01 5.11 22.97
C PRO A 88 6.79 4.87 21.67
N ILE A 89 6.12 4.73 20.54
CA ILE A 89 6.74 4.51 19.23
C ILE A 89 7.39 5.81 18.75
N SER A 90 8.62 5.71 18.24
CA SER A 90 9.33 6.85 17.69
C SER A 90 8.50 7.54 16.58
N LYS A 91 8.43 8.87 16.62
CA LYS A 91 7.73 9.68 15.60
C LYS A 91 8.22 9.40 14.17
N LYS A 92 9.44 8.89 14.00
CA LYS A 92 9.99 8.50 12.71
C LYS A 92 9.31 7.26 12.10
N LEU A 93 8.73 6.40 12.94
CA LEU A 93 8.00 5.19 12.51
C LEU A 93 6.51 5.44 12.32
N LEU A 94 6.01 6.58 12.80
CA LEU A 94 4.61 6.98 12.64
C LEU A 94 4.43 7.71 11.30
N ILE A 95 3.31 7.46 10.65
CA ILE A 95 2.91 8.21 9.46
C ILE A 95 2.48 9.61 9.91
N SER A 96 3.24 10.63 9.52
CA SER A 96 2.83 12.02 9.73
C SER A 96 1.93 12.45 8.57
N LEU A 97 0.65 12.63 8.86
CA LEU A 97 -0.27 13.23 7.89
C LEU A 97 -0.14 14.76 7.97
N PRO A 98 -0.03 15.46 6.84
CA PRO A 98 -0.08 16.93 6.84
C PRO A 98 -1.41 17.40 7.41
N ASN A 99 -1.38 18.40 8.28
CA ASN A 99 -2.62 18.94 8.89
C ASN A 99 -3.54 19.60 7.85
N ASP A 100 -2.97 20.03 6.72
CA ASP A 100 -3.67 20.76 5.66
C ASP A 100 -3.66 19.98 4.33
N MET A 101 -4.20 18.77 4.33
CA MET A 101 -4.23 17.92 3.12
C MET A 101 -4.95 18.57 1.93
N LEU A 102 -5.98 19.40 2.20
CA LEU A 102 -6.77 20.02 1.15
C LEU A 102 -6.15 21.30 0.60
N THR A 103 -5.32 21.99 1.38
CA THR A 103 -4.67 23.24 0.98
C THR A 103 -3.29 23.02 0.37
N THR A 104 -2.68 21.87 0.63
CA THR A 104 -1.32 21.53 0.17
C THR A 104 -1.36 20.55 -1.02
N ILE A 105 -2.34 20.71 -1.93
CA ILE A 105 -2.32 19.92 -3.17
C ILE A 105 -1.11 20.36 -3.99
N PRO A 106 -0.11 19.47 -4.21
CA PRO A 106 1.06 19.85 -4.98
C PRO A 106 0.67 20.12 -6.43
N THR A 107 1.01 21.30 -6.91
CA THR A 107 0.84 21.63 -8.33
C THR A 107 1.95 21.00 -9.16
N PRO A 108 1.67 20.58 -10.41
CA PRO A 108 2.68 20.01 -11.28
C PRO A 108 3.84 20.99 -11.53
N ASP A 109 5.06 20.56 -11.29
CA ASP A 109 6.27 21.35 -11.59
C ASP A 109 6.84 20.93 -12.95
N PHE A 110 6.73 21.82 -13.93
CA PHE A 110 7.25 21.63 -15.28
C PHE A 110 8.65 22.23 -15.48
N SER A 111 9.34 22.67 -14.44
CA SER A 111 10.66 23.31 -14.54
C SER A 111 11.70 22.43 -15.24
N LYS A 112 11.58 21.13 -15.09
CA LYS A 112 12.50 20.11 -15.60
C LYS A 112 12.19 19.56 -17.00
N TRP A 113 11.18 20.08 -17.67
CA TRP A 113 10.72 19.52 -18.95
C TRP A 113 11.76 19.59 -20.10
N LYS A 114 12.76 20.49 -19.99
CA LYS A 114 13.87 20.63 -20.94
C LYS A 114 15.00 19.64 -20.71
N GLU A 115 15.05 18.97 -19.56
CA GLU A 115 16.12 18.03 -19.23
C GLU A 115 15.87 16.68 -19.92
N PRO A 116 16.87 16.09 -20.62
CA PRO A 116 16.72 14.77 -21.25
C PRO A 116 16.40 13.66 -20.25
N VAL A 117 16.91 13.79 -19.01
CA VAL A 117 16.66 12.85 -17.91
C VAL A 117 15.16 12.79 -17.57
N PHE A 118 14.45 13.93 -17.60
CA PHE A 118 13.02 13.99 -17.37
C PHE A 118 12.27 13.09 -18.36
N TRP A 119 12.57 13.20 -19.65
CA TRP A 119 11.92 12.38 -20.68
C TRP A 119 12.27 10.91 -20.58
N GLY A 120 13.51 10.58 -20.17
CA GLY A 120 13.91 9.20 -19.89
C GLY A 120 13.07 8.58 -18.77
N ILE A 121 12.83 9.32 -17.69
CA ILE A 121 11.99 8.88 -16.58
C ILE A 121 10.52 8.74 -17.03
N VAL A 122 9.98 9.72 -17.75
CA VAL A 122 8.61 9.68 -18.27
C VAL A 122 8.39 8.45 -19.13
N LEU A 123 9.32 8.16 -20.05
CA LEU A 123 9.25 6.99 -20.95
C LEU A 123 9.30 5.69 -20.13
N SER A 124 10.23 5.59 -19.19
CA SER A 124 10.38 4.41 -18.33
C SER A 124 9.13 4.13 -17.51
N VAL A 125 8.61 5.16 -16.83
CA VAL A 125 7.38 5.03 -16.00
C VAL A 125 6.19 4.67 -16.88
N THR A 126 6.05 5.30 -18.05
CA THR A 126 4.94 5.01 -18.97
C THR A 126 4.99 3.57 -19.47
N LEU A 127 6.17 3.06 -19.88
CA LEU A 127 6.34 1.69 -20.35
C LEU A 127 6.04 0.68 -19.23
N VAL A 128 6.64 0.86 -18.05
CA VAL A 128 6.44 -0.05 -16.93
C VAL A 128 4.98 -0.08 -16.49
N SER A 129 4.35 1.09 -16.30
CA SER A 129 2.95 1.18 -15.89
C SER A 129 1.99 0.62 -16.94
N SER A 130 2.29 0.81 -18.24
CA SER A 130 1.48 0.23 -19.32
C SER A 130 1.56 -1.28 -19.34
N ILE A 131 2.76 -1.86 -19.22
CA ILE A 131 2.94 -3.31 -19.18
C ILE A 131 2.27 -3.90 -17.94
N GLU A 132 2.47 -3.30 -16.76
CA GLU A 132 1.84 -3.72 -15.51
C GLU A 132 0.32 -3.72 -15.63
N SER A 133 -0.26 -2.63 -16.16
CA SER A 133 -1.71 -2.51 -16.34
C SER A 133 -2.25 -3.55 -17.34
N LEU A 134 -1.55 -3.80 -18.45
CA LEU A 134 -1.93 -4.81 -19.42
C LEU A 134 -1.94 -6.23 -18.81
N LEU A 135 -0.90 -6.55 -18.04
CA LEU A 135 -0.81 -7.84 -17.36
C LEU A 135 -1.90 -7.99 -16.31
N SER A 136 -2.17 -6.92 -15.55
CA SER A 136 -3.20 -6.89 -14.52
C SER A 136 -4.60 -7.06 -15.11
N ILE A 137 -4.93 -6.38 -16.21
CA ILE A 137 -6.22 -6.54 -16.91
C ILE A 137 -6.41 -7.99 -17.36
N LYS A 138 -5.38 -8.59 -17.99
CA LYS A 138 -5.45 -9.99 -18.42
C LYS A 138 -5.56 -10.97 -17.25
N ALA A 139 -4.91 -10.67 -16.13
CA ALA A 139 -5.01 -11.50 -14.93
C ALA A 139 -6.42 -11.42 -14.31
N VAL A 140 -7.01 -10.23 -14.25
CA VAL A 140 -8.38 -10.02 -13.77
C VAL A 140 -9.41 -10.71 -14.66
N ASP A 141 -9.26 -10.65 -15.99
CA ASP A 141 -10.13 -11.37 -16.92
C ASP A 141 -10.14 -12.89 -16.67
N LYS A 142 -9.03 -13.46 -16.21
CA LYS A 142 -8.95 -14.88 -15.84
C LYS A 142 -9.64 -15.21 -14.51
N LEU A 143 -9.74 -14.23 -13.61
CA LEU A 143 -10.41 -14.39 -12.31
C LEU A 143 -11.94 -14.33 -12.44
N ASP A 144 -12.46 -13.74 -13.51
CA ASP A 144 -13.91 -13.60 -13.71
C ASP A 144 -14.58 -14.98 -13.94
N PRO A 145 -15.53 -15.39 -13.06
CA PRO A 145 -16.26 -16.66 -13.20
C PRO A 145 -17.03 -16.74 -14.52
N GLU A 146 -17.53 -15.60 -15.02
CA GLU A 146 -18.29 -15.52 -16.26
C GLU A 146 -17.38 -15.44 -17.51
N LYS A 147 -16.04 -15.41 -17.31
CA LYS A 147 -15.04 -15.34 -18.39
C LYS A 147 -15.26 -14.17 -19.36
N ARG A 148 -15.79 -13.05 -18.86
CA ARG A 148 -15.94 -11.82 -19.64
C ARG A 148 -14.55 -11.31 -20.01
N ARG A 149 -14.41 -10.75 -21.19
CA ARG A 149 -13.15 -10.17 -21.65
C ARG A 149 -13.23 -8.66 -21.64
N SER A 150 -12.26 -8.03 -21.00
CA SER A 150 -12.10 -6.58 -21.00
C SER A 150 -11.65 -6.07 -22.38
N ASN A 151 -12.11 -4.88 -22.72
CA ASN A 151 -11.59 -4.21 -23.91
C ASN A 151 -10.32 -3.45 -23.55
N ILE A 152 -9.16 -4.08 -23.79
CA ILE A 152 -7.85 -3.56 -23.41
C ILE A 152 -7.63 -2.13 -23.91
N ASN A 153 -8.04 -1.81 -25.15
CA ASN A 153 -7.86 -0.47 -25.71
C ASN A 153 -8.68 0.60 -24.98
N LYS A 154 -9.92 0.27 -24.58
CA LYS A 154 -10.75 1.18 -23.80
C LYS A 154 -10.19 1.37 -22.39
N ASP A 155 -9.75 0.28 -21.76
CA ASP A 155 -9.21 0.30 -20.41
C ASP A 155 -7.89 1.09 -20.36
N MET A 156 -6.98 0.88 -21.31
CA MET A 156 -5.72 1.63 -21.40
C MET A 156 -5.96 3.12 -21.66
N ARG A 157 -6.94 3.48 -22.50
CA ARG A 157 -7.30 4.90 -22.70
C ARG A 157 -7.87 5.52 -21.42
N ALA A 158 -8.74 4.79 -20.72
CA ALA A 158 -9.31 5.27 -19.45
C ALA A 158 -8.22 5.46 -18.38
N LEU A 159 -7.27 4.51 -18.27
CA LEU A 159 -6.12 4.62 -17.37
C LEU A 159 -5.22 5.80 -17.73
N GLY A 160 -4.97 6.03 -19.02
CA GLY A 160 -4.19 7.19 -19.48
C GLY A 160 -4.84 8.52 -19.10
N ILE A 161 -6.15 8.66 -19.33
CA ILE A 161 -6.89 9.86 -18.95
C ILE A 161 -6.89 10.03 -17.42
N ALA A 162 -7.14 8.95 -16.67
CA ALA A 162 -7.13 8.98 -15.22
C ALA A 162 -5.75 9.38 -14.67
N THR A 163 -4.66 8.88 -15.26
CA THR A 163 -3.29 9.24 -14.89
C THR A 163 -2.99 10.72 -15.16
N ILE A 164 -3.45 11.26 -16.30
CA ILE A 164 -3.30 12.69 -16.62
C ILE A 164 -4.02 13.53 -15.56
N VAL A 165 -5.28 13.22 -15.28
CA VAL A 165 -6.08 13.95 -14.27
C VAL A 165 -5.42 13.85 -12.89
N SER A 166 -5.00 12.64 -12.48
CA SER A 166 -4.29 12.42 -11.23
C SER A 166 -3.00 13.25 -11.14
N GLY A 167 -2.21 13.27 -12.22
CA GLY A 167 -0.97 14.06 -12.26
C GLY A 167 -1.21 15.56 -12.12
N PHE A 168 -2.26 16.11 -12.72
CA PHE A 168 -2.64 17.51 -12.54
C PHE A 168 -3.11 17.83 -11.12
N LEU A 169 -3.68 16.86 -10.43
CA LEU A 169 -4.09 16.97 -9.02
C LEU A 169 -2.95 16.63 -8.04
N GLY A 170 -1.72 16.45 -8.54
CA GLY A 170 -0.57 16.10 -7.71
C GLY A 170 -0.56 14.65 -7.22
N GLY A 171 -1.40 13.80 -7.81
CA GLY A 171 -1.47 12.39 -7.49
C GLY A 171 -0.46 11.53 -8.25
N MET A 172 -0.41 10.24 -7.90
CA MET A 172 0.43 9.24 -8.55
C MET A 172 -0.24 8.70 -9.82
N ASN A 173 0.52 7.93 -10.62
CA ASN A 173 -0.04 7.23 -11.77
C ASN A 173 -1.12 6.22 -11.33
N VAL A 174 -2.17 6.14 -12.13
CA VAL A 174 -3.29 5.22 -11.91
C VAL A 174 -3.02 3.91 -12.63
N GLY A 175 -3.23 2.79 -11.95
CA GLY A 175 -3.04 1.46 -12.51
C GLY A 175 -4.11 0.47 -12.07
N THR A 176 -4.24 -0.63 -12.78
CA THR A 176 -5.13 -1.73 -12.43
C THR A 176 -4.47 -2.60 -11.36
N VAL A 177 -5.16 -2.84 -10.24
CA VAL A 177 -4.63 -3.64 -9.13
C VAL A 177 -5.37 -4.97 -9.03
N ILE A 178 -4.66 -6.08 -9.27
CA ILE A 178 -5.21 -7.45 -9.26
C ILE A 178 -5.82 -7.79 -7.89
N SER A 179 -5.17 -7.42 -6.79
CA SER A 179 -5.64 -7.74 -5.44
C SER A 179 -7.01 -7.12 -5.14
N ARG A 180 -7.24 -5.86 -5.53
CA ARG A 180 -8.55 -5.21 -5.37
C ARG A 180 -9.62 -5.88 -6.22
N SER A 181 -9.32 -6.19 -7.48
CA SER A 181 -10.22 -6.87 -8.37
C SER A 181 -10.56 -8.29 -7.88
N SER A 182 -9.58 -9.01 -7.35
CA SER A 182 -9.82 -10.35 -6.78
C SER A 182 -10.74 -10.33 -5.56
N VAL A 183 -10.64 -9.30 -4.71
CA VAL A 183 -11.57 -9.10 -3.58
C VAL A 183 -12.99 -8.90 -4.10
N ASN A 184 -13.19 -8.06 -5.11
CA ASN A 184 -14.50 -7.84 -5.72
C ASN A 184 -15.07 -9.12 -6.32
N VAL A 185 -14.27 -9.88 -7.06
CA VAL A 185 -14.69 -11.17 -7.64
C VAL A 185 -15.06 -12.18 -6.55
N ASN A 186 -14.22 -12.33 -5.53
CA ASN A 186 -14.46 -13.27 -4.43
C ASN A 186 -15.70 -12.91 -3.60
N ASN A 187 -16.06 -11.64 -3.53
CA ASN A 187 -17.27 -11.14 -2.88
C ASN A 187 -18.49 -11.06 -3.83
N GLN A 188 -18.38 -11.63 -5.03
CA GLN A 188 -19.47 -11.67 -6.02
C GLN A 188 -20.03 -10.29 -6.36
N ALA A 189 -19.15 -9.30 -6.49
CA ALA A 189 -19.53 -7.95 -6.87
C ALA A 189 -20.13 -7.94 -8.28
N THR A 190 -21.42 -7.57 -8.41
CA THR A 190 -22.15 -7.53 -9.69
C THR A 190 -22.19 -6.14 -10.30
N ASN A 191 -21.94 -5.10 -9.51
CA ASN A 191 -22.09 -3.71 -9.91
C ASN A 191 -20.77 -2.93 -9.88
N ARG A 192 -20.66 -1.90 -10.74
CA ARG A 192 -19.52 -0.97 -10.77
C ARG A 192 -19.41 -0.11 -9.49
N SER A 193 -20.49 0.02 -8.73
CA SER A 193 -20.48 0.74 -7.45
C SER A 193 -19.51 0.16 -6.43
N SER A 194 -19.22 -1.15 -6.51
CA SER A 194 -18.19 -1.76 -5.66
C SER A 194 -16.81 -1.12 -5.84
N ASN A 195 -16.47 -0.72 -7.06
CA ASN A 195 -15.20 -0.04 -7.33
C ASN A 195 -15.16 1.37 -6.73
N PHE A 196 -16.29 2.08 -6.71
CA PHE A 196 -16.38 3.41 -6.09
C PHE A 196 -16.10 3.37 -4.59
N PHE A 197 -16.65 2.38 -3.88
CA PHE A 197 -16.42 2.21 -2.45
C PHE A 197 -15.07 1.57 -2.12
N HIS A 198 -14.35 1.05 -3.11
CA HIS A 198 -13.06 0.39 -2.93
C HIS A 198 -11.87 1.33 -3.24
N ALA A 199 -12.12 2.45 -3.91
CA ALA A 199 -11.14 3.47 -4.22
C ALA A 199 -10.82 4.35 -3.01
#